data_58cab4dc8c09158cc4d3b044bd44e689
#
_entry.id   58cab4dc8c09158cc4d3b044bd44e689
#
_cell.length_a   1.000
_cell.length_b   1.000
_cell.length_c   1.000
_cell.angle_alpha   90.00
_cell.angle_beta   90.00
_cell.angle_gamma   90.00
#
_symmetry.space_group_name_H-M   'P 1'
#
loop_
_entity.id
_entity.type
_entity.pdbx_description
1 polymer ?
#
loop_
_entity_poly.entity_id
_entity_poly.type
_entity_poly.pdbx_seq_one_letter_code
_entity_poly.pdbx_strand_id
1 'polypeptide(L)'
;MRLKTPRIAPLTDSEMGPEVKEMIAGRFGEAPVFNVFRTLARAPKAYKRFMGWGGYILSKYNDLSERDRELVILRTGYNWKSGYEWAQHKRIGLDCGLTEEEIERIKAGPDAPGWSANDKALLQATDELTSDAFITDETWAALSGFTDKQRMDLVMTVGQYTQV
;
A
#
# COMPACT_ATOMS: atom_id res chain seq x y z
N MET A 1 -0.01 -3.95 17.44
CA MET A 1 -0.66 -2.62 17.47
C MET A 1 0.10 -1.75 18.47
N ARG A 2 0.51 -0.51 18.06
CA ARG A 2 1.34 0.37 18.92
C ARG A 2 0.53 1.06 20.02
N LEU A 3 -0.77 1.28 19.79
CA LEU A 3 -1.67 1.95 20.72
C LEU A 3 -2.89 1.07 21.03
N LYS A 4 -3.37 1.10 22.27
CA LYS A 4 -4.61 0.42 22.67
C LYS A 4 -5.86 1.17 22.21
N THR A 5 -5.76 2.50 22.08
CA THR A 5 -6.85 3.38 21.68
C THR A 5 -6.37 4.32 20.57
N PRO A 6 -7.16 4.57 19.50
CA PRO A 6 -6.77 5.50 18.47
C PRO A 6 -6.71 6.93 19.02
N ARG A 7 -5.73 7.73 18.56
CA ARG A 7 -5.64 9.16 18.91
C ARG A 7 -6.76 9.99 18.29
N ILE A 8 -7.16 9.61 17.08
CA ILE A 8 -8.32 10.17 16.38
C ILE A 8 -9.30 9.02 16.19
N ALA A 9 -10.43 9.06 16.88
CA ALA A 9 -11.45 8.02 16.81
C ALA A 9 -12.09 7.98 15.40
N PRO A 10 -12.38 6.79 14.84
CA PRO A 10 -13.20 6.68 13.64
C PRO A 10 -14.57 7.32 13.86
N LEU A 11 -15.15 7.94 12.82
CA LEU A 11 -16.53 8.43 12.89
C LEU A 11 -17.50 7.27 13.14
N THR A 12 -18.41 7.45 14.09
CA THR A 12 -19.57 6.59 14.26
C THR A 12 -20.64 6.95 13.21
N ASP A 13 -21.61 6.06 12.99
CA ASP A 13 -22.69 6.33 12.01
C ASP A 13 -23.52 7.56 12.39
N SER A 14 -23.65 7.87 13.68
CA SER A 14 -24.37 9.05 14.18
C SER A 14 -23.58 10.36 14.01
N GLU A 15 -22.23 10.30 13.96
CA GLU A 15 -21.37 11.46 13.74
C GLU A 15 -21.22 11.81 12.25
N MET A 16 -21.57 10.90 11.35
CA MET A 16 -21.49 11.14 9.91
C MET A 16 -22.63 12.02 9.44
N GLY A 17 -22.30 13.23 8.97
CA GLY A 17 -23.26 14.08 8.24
C GLY A 17 -23.66 13.49 6.88
N PRO A 18 -24.72 14.03 6.24
CA PRO A 18 -25.21 13.52 4.96
C PRO A 18 -24.14 13.42 3.87
N GLU A 19 -23.32 14.45 3.72
CA GLU A 19 -22.21 14.49 2.73
C GLU A 19 -21.22 13.35 2.92
N VAL A 20 -20.82 13.07 4.17
CA VAL A 20 -19.87 12.00 4.50
C VAL A 20 -20.50 10.62 4.24
N LYS A 21 -21.77 10.46 4.57
CA LYS A 21 -22.51 9.21 4.30
C LYS A 21 -22.59 8.93 2.81
N GLU A 22 -22.95 9.92 2.01
CA GLU A 22 -23.02 9.79 0.56
C GLU A 22 -21.66 9.47 -0.06
N MET A 23 -20.62 10.16 0.38
CA MET A 23 -19.23 9.94 -0.07
C MET A 23 -18.74 8.53 0.22
N ILE A 24 -19.04 8.00 1.40
CA ILE A 24 -18.67 6.63 1.80
C ILE A 24 -19.52 5.61 1.04
N ALA A 25 -20.83 5.79 0.98
CA ALA A 25 -21.75 4.90 0.26
C ALA A 25 -21.40 4.80 -1.23
N GLY A 26 -21.03 5.91 -1.85
CA GLY A 26 -20.60 5.94 -3.25
C GLY A 26 -19.34 5.08 -3.54
N ARG A 27 -18.54 4.80 -2.52
CA ARG A 27 -17.31 3.96 -2.66
C ARG A 27 -17.52 2.51 -2.21
N PHE A 28 -18.24 2.29 -1.12
CA PHE A 28 -18.32 1.00 -0.46
C PHE A 28 -19.71 0.35 -0.58
N GLY A 29 -20.74 1.10 -1.04
CA GLY A 29 -22.09 0.61 -1.05
C GLY A 29 -22.55 0.22 0.35
N GLU A 30 -23.06 -1.01 0.50
CA GLU A 30 -23.47 -1.60 1.78
C GLU A 30 -22.37 -2.37 2.50
N ALA A 31 -21.15 -2.44 1.91
CA ALA A 31 -20.05 -3.16 2.53
C ALA A 31 -19.57 -2.47 3.83
N PRO A 32 -19.09 -3.25 4.83
CA PRO A 32 -18.53 -2.69 6.04
C PRO A 32 -17.36 -1.75 5.75
N VAL A 33 -17.43 -0.53 6.26
CA VAL A 33 -16.39 0.50 6.07
C VAL A 33 -15.32 0.37 7.15
N PHE A 34 -14.09 0.14 6.74
CA PHE A 34 -12.95 0.04 7.66
C PHE A 34 -12.69 1.35 8.40
N ASN A 35 -12.17 1.23 9.62
CA ASN A 35 -11.91 2.37 10.50
C ASN A 35 -10.97 3.42 9.91
N VAL A 36 -10.01 3.05 9.06
CA VAL A 36 -9.13 4.00 8.37
C VAL A 36 -9.94 5.01 7.55
N PHE A 37 -10.94 4.55 6.81
CA PHE A 37 -11.78 5.44 5.99
C PHE A 37 -12.71 6.29 6.86
N ARG A 38 -13.24 5.73 7.95
CA ARG A 38 -14.03 6.47 8.95
C ARG A 38 -13.21 7.56 9.64
N THR A 39 -11.92 7.32 9.87
CA THR A 39 -11.01 8.31 10.46
C THR A 39 -10.66 9.40 9.44
N LEU A 40 -10.31 9.02 8.22
CA LEU A 40 -10.02 9.97 7.13
C LEU A 40 -11.24 10.86 6.80
N ALA A 41 -12.44 10.32 6.93
CA ALA A 41 -13.69 11.06 6.67
C ALA A 41 -13.94 12.22 7.66
N ARG A 42 -13.19 12.33 8.78
CA ARG A 42 -13.18 13.55 9.62
C ARG A 42 -12.65 14.78 8.89
N ALA A 43 -11.93 14.58 7.78
CA ALA A 43 -11.45 15.63 6.88
C ALA A 43 -11.97 15.38 5.45
N PRO A 44 -13.25 15.68 5.13
CA PRO A 44 -13.91 15.25 3.89
C PRO A 44 -13.19 15.68 2.61
N LYS A 45 -12.61 16.89 2.59
CA LYS A 45 -11.85 17.38 1.42
C LYS A 45 -10.55 16.59 1.21
N ALA A 46 -9.86 16.26 2.28
CA ALA A 46 -8.64 15.43 2.24
C ALA A 46 -8.99 13.98 1.84
N TYR A 47 -10.03 13.42 2.45
CA TYR A 47 -10.55 12.09 2.11
C TYR A 47 -10.83 11.97 0.60
N LYS A 48 -11.54 12.91 0.01
CA LYS A 48 -11.87 12.89 -1.42
C LYS A 48 -10.61 12.85 -2.30
N ARG A 49 -9.58 13.61 -1.95
CA ARG A 49 -8.30 13.61 -2.68
C ARG A 49 -7.52 12.32 -2.47
N PHE A 50 -7.45 11.87 -1.23
CA PHE A 50 -6.81 10.61 -0.85
C PHE A 50 -7.45 9.42 -1.58
N MET A 51 -8.78 9.33 -1.61
CA MET A 51 -9.50 8.23 -2.29
C MET A 51 -9.29 8.24 -3.81
N GLY A 52 -9.16 9.42 -4.43
CA GLY A 52 -8.82 9.52 -5.84
C GLY A 52 -7.42 8.97 -6.13
N TRP A 53 -6.44 9.36 -5.32
CA TRP A 53 -5.07 8.91 -5.46
C TRP A 53 -4.88 7.44 -5.08
N GLY A 54 -5.35 7.01 -3.91
CA GLY A 54 -5.30 5.62 -3.49
C GLY A 54 -6.07 4.69 -4.43
N GLY A 55 -7.17 5.20 -5.02
CA GLY A 55 -7.92 4.49 -6.05
C GLY A 55 -7.10 4.28 -7.33
N TYR A 56 -6.25 5.22 -7.72
CA TYR A 56 -5.31 5.05 -8.83
C TYR A 56 -4.30 3.92 -8.52
N ILE A 57 -3.67 3.97 -7.35
CA ILE A 57 -2.64 2.99 -6.96
C ILE A 57 -3.16 1.55 -7.03
N LEU A 58 -4.41 1.32 -6.61
CA LEU A 58 -5.03 -0.03 -6.61
C LEU A 58 -5.85 -0.33 -7.87
N SER A 59 -5.77 0.49 -8.90
CA SER A 59 -6.54 0.31 -10.13
C SER A 59 -5.73 -0.39 -11.22
N LYS A 60 -6.44 -0.72 -12.31
CA LYS A 60 -5.84 -1.20 -13.57
C LYS A 60 -4.98 -0.14 -14.30
N TYR A 61 -4.95 1.10 -13.83
CA TYR A 61 -4.12 2.17 -14.39
C TYR A 61 -2.72 2.21 -13.78
N ASN A 62 -2.48 1.48 -12.71
CA ASN A 62 -1.14 1.16 -12.23
C ASN A 62 -0.60 0.00 -13.09
N ASP A 63 0.55 0.19 -13.73
CA ASP A 63 1.12 -0.77 -14.68
C ASP A 63 1.99 -1.85 -14.01
N LEU A 64 2.23 -1.78 -12.69
CA LEU A 64 2.77 -2.93 -11.97
C LEU A 64 1.74 -4.07 -12.02
N SER A 65 2.20 -5.30 -12.19
CA SER A 65 1.33 -6.45 -11.99
C SER A 65 0.72 -6.42 -10.59
N GLU A 66 -0.47 -7.00 -10.42
CA GLU A 66 -1.12 -7.03 -9.10
C GLU A 66 -0.22 -7.71 -8.06
N ARG A 67 0.49 -8.77 -8.45
CA ARG A 67 1.46 -9.45 -7.60
C ARG A 67 2.64 -8.55 -7.21
N ASP A 68 3.25 -7.87 -8.17
CA ASP A 68 4.40 -6.99 -7.92
C ASP A 68 4.00 -5.80 -7.06
N ARG A 69 2.81 -5.26 -7.29
CA ARG A 69 2.25 -4.20 -6.46
C ARG A 69 2.07 -4.64 -5.01
N GLU A 70 1.50 -5.83 -4.77
CA GLU A 70 1.33 -6.34 -3.40
C GLU A 70 2.69 -6.69 -2.73
N LEU A 71 3.68 -7.15 -3.49
CA LEU A 71 5.04 -7.35 -3.01
C LEU A 71 5.62 -6.03 -2.43
N VAL A 72 5.49 -4.94 -3.19
CA VAL A 72 5.94 -3.59 -2.80
C VAL A 72 5.15 -3.06 -1.60
N ILE A 73 3.83 -3.20 -1.61
CA ILE A 73 2.96 -2.75 -0.51
C ILE A 73 3.29 -3.47 0.80
N LEU A 74 3.42 -4.79 0.75
CA LEU A 74 3.75 -5.59 1.93
C LEU A 74 5.14 -5.22 2.47
N ARG A 75 6.15 -5.03 1.60
CA ARG A 75 7.48 -4.61 2.05
C ARG A 75 7.44 -3.22 2.68
N THR A 76 6.72 -2.27 2.08
CA THR A 76 6.53 -0.92 2.64
C THR A 76 5.88 -1.00 4.03
N GLY A 77 4.78 -1.75 4.16
CA GLY A 77 4.08 -1.95 5.42
C GLY A 77 4.96 -2.60 6.49
N TYR A 78 5.81 -3.55 6.11
CA TYR A 78 6.77 -4.19 7.01
C TYR A 78 7.83 -3.19 7.51
N ASN A 79 8.44 -2.42 6.60
CA ASN A 79 9.46 -1.43 6.93
C ASN A 79 8.92 -0.36 7.91
N TRP A 80 7.70 0.10 7.71
CA TRP A 80 7.03 1.05 8.60
C TRP A 80 6.39 0.40 9.82
N LYS A 81 6.48 -0.93 9.97
CA LYS A 81 5.89 -1.69 11.09
C LYS A 81 4.37 -1.47 11.21
N SER A 82 3.69 -1.32 10.07
CA SER A 82 2.25 -1.20 10.00
C SER A 82 1.57 -2.56 10.04
N GLY A 83 1.20 -3.02 11.24
CA GLY A 83 0.50 -4.31 11.39
C GLY A 83 -0.88 -4.32 10.73
N TYR A 84 -1.52 -3.16 10.55
CA TYR A 84 -2.80 -3.03 9.86
C TYR A 84 -2.64 -3.29 8.36
N GLU A 85 -1.73 -2.58 7.70
CA GLU A 85 -1.45 -2.77 6.26
C GLU A 85 -1.00 -4.20 5.98
N TRP A 86 -0.10 -4.73 6.80
CA TRP A 86 0.33 -6.12 6.70
C TRP A 86 -0.85 -7.10 6.73
N ALA A 87 -1.76 -6.96 7.70
CA ALA A 87 -2.90 -7.87 7.85
C ALA A 87 -3.88 -7.80 6.66
N GLN A 88 -4.13 -6.60 6.12
CA GLN A 88 -5.02 -6.42 4.97
C GLN A 88 -4.38 -6.94 3.69
N HIS A 89 -3.15 -6.53 3.41
CA HIS A 89 -2.46 -6.82 2.16
C HIS A 89 -1.89 -8.25 2.09
N LYS A 90 -1.68 -8.93 3.23
CA LYS A 90 -1.35 -10.36 3.21
C LYS A 90 -2.42 -11.17 2.47
N ARG A 91 -3.70 -10.94 2.77
CA ARG A 91 -4.80 -11.65 2.10
C ARG A 91 -4.89 -11.27 0.62
N ILE A 92 -4.80 -9.98 0.30
CA ILE A 92 -4.85 -9.50 -1.07
C ILE A 92 -3.66 -10.05 -1.88
N GLY A 93 -2.48 -10.08 -1.29
CA GLY A 93 -1.27 -10.62 -1.93
C GLY A 93 -1.41 -12.10 -2.30
N LEU A 94 -2.02 -12.91 -1.44
CA LEU A 94 -2.34 -14.31 -1.75
C LEU A 94 -3.31 -14.40 -2.93
N ASP A 95 -4.35 -13.59 -2.94
CA ASP A 95 -5.33 -13.53 -4.04
C ASP A 95 -4.67 -13.05 -5.36
N CYS A 96 -3.61 -12.23 -5.27
CA CYS A 96 -2.82 -11.75 -6.41
C CYS A 96 -1.67 -12.68 -6.84
N GLY A 97 -1.51 -13.83 -6.20
CA GLY A 97 -0.56 -14.88 -6.60
C GLY A 97 0.76 -14.90 -5.84
N LEU A 98 0.91 -14.14 -4.73
CA LEU A 98 1.99 -14.37 -3.78
C LEU A 98 1.73 -15.65 -2.99
N THR A 99 2.77 -16.42 -2.71
CA THR A 99 2.67 -17.59 -1.82
C THR A 99 2.88 -17.20 -0.35
N GLU A 100 2.44 -18.05 0.56
CA GLU A 100 2.72 -17.86 2.01
C GLU A 100 4.22 -17.77 2.29
N GLU A 101 5.03 -18.57 1.60
CA GLU A 101 6.49 -18.56 1.72
C GLU A 101 7.09 -17.23 1.22
N GLU A 102 6.59 -16.70 0.11
CA GLU A 102 7.03 -15.39 -0.39
C GLU A 102 6.66 -14.28 0.57
N ILE A 103 5.43 -14.28 1.12
CA ILE A 103 4.99 -13.30 2.09
C ILE A 103 5.87 -13.33 3.36
N GLU A 104 6.21 -14.51 3.88
CA GLU A 104 7.15 -14.61 5.00
C GLU A 104 8.56 -14.15 4.61
N ARG A 105 8.99 -14.45 3.37
CA ARG A 105 10.29 -14.04 2.84
C ARG A 105 10.41 -12.52 2.66
N ILE A 106 9.31 -11.80 2.37
CA ILE A 106 9.29 -10.33 2.32
C ILE A 106 9.88 -9.71 3.59
N LYS A 107 9.65 -10.32 4.75
CA LYS A 107 10.19 -9.84 6.03
C LYS A 107 11.72 -9.90 6.09
N ALA A 108 12.31 -10.92 5.47
CA ALA A 108 13.76 -11.08 5.42
C ALA A 108 14.44 -10.14 4.41
N GLY A 109 13.66 -9.59 3.46
CA GLY A 109 14.14 -8.56 2.53
C GLY A 109 14.69 -9.08 1.22
N PRO A 110 15.31 -8.19 0.42
CA PRO A 110 15.76 -8.47 -0.95
C PRO A 110 16.87 -9.51 -1.05
N ASP A 111 17.67 -9.69 0.02
CA ASP A 111 18.78 -10.65 0.03
C ASP A 111 18.39 -12.07 0.42
N ALA A 112 17.13 -12.30 0.79
CA ALA A 112 16.64 -13.64 1.06
C ALA A 112 16.71 -14.51 -0.21
N PRO A 113 17.15 -15.76 -0.09
CA PRO A 113 17.25 -16.65 -1.25
C PRO A 113 15.88 -16.98 -1.84
N GLY A 114 15.83 -17.17 -3.16
CA GLY A 114 14.63 -17.61 -3.87
C GLY A 114 13.78 -16.49 -4.47
N TRP A 115 14.23 -15.24 -4.46
CA TRP A 115 13.64 -14.17 -5.24
C TRP A 115 14.10 -14.23 -6.71
N SER A 116 13.20 -13.88 -7.62
CA SER A 116 13.60 -13.54 -8.99
C SER A 116 14.43 -12.25 -8.99
N ALA A 117 15.16 -11.99 -10.07
CA ALA A 117 15.91 -10.74 -10.20
C ALA A 117 14.97 -9.51 -10.12
N ASN A 118 13.78 -9.59 -10.70
CA ASN A 118 12.77 -8.53 -10.66
C ASN A 118 12.23 -8.32 -9.23
N ASP A 119 11.86 -9.40 -8.52
CA ASP A 119 11.37 -9.29 -7.13
C ASP A 119 12.43 -8.66 -6.23
N LYS A 120 13.69 -9.11 -6.36
CA LYS A 120 14.81 -8.53 -5.61
C LYS A 120 14.95 -7.03 -5.89
N ALA A 121 14.89 -6.61 -7.14
CA ALA A 121 15.00 -5.20 -7.51
C ALA A 121 13.85 -4.35 -6.96
N LEU A 122 12.60 -4.86 -7.00
CA LEU A 122 11.43 -4.19 -6.41
C LEU A 122 11.56 -4.05 -4.89
N LEU A 123 11.99 -5.10 -4.20
CA LEU A 123 12.18 -5.08 -2.74
C LEU A 123 13.32 -4.14 -2.35
N GLN A 124 14.44 -4.15 -3.09
CA GLN A 124 15.57 -3.26 -2.85
C GLN A 124 15.16 -1.79 -3.03
N ALA A 125 14.49 -1.47 -4.13
CA ALA A 125 13.99 -0.11 -4.37
C ALA A 125 13.00 0.33 -3.28
N THR A 126 12.16 -0.58 -2.79
CA THR A 126 11.24 -0.30 -1.68
C THR A 126 12.00 0.02 -0.39
N ASP A 127 13.06 -0.74 -0.08
CA ASP A 127 13.90 -0.49 1.10
C ASP A 127 14.60 0.86 1.01
N GLU A 128 15.18 1.19 -0.13
CA GLU A 128 15.84 2.47 -0.39
C GLU A 128 14.85 3.64 -0.27
N LEU A 129 13.67 3.54 -0.88
CA LEU A 129 12.63 4.57 -0.79
C LEU A 129 12.10 4.76 0.64
N THR A 130 11.98 3.69 1.42
CA THR A 130 11.48 3.78 2.80
C THR A 130 12.56 4.20 3.80
N SER A 131 13.84 4.11 3.46
CA SER A 131 14.96 4.51 4.34
C SER A 131 15.51 5.88 4.03
N ASP A 132 15.64 6.24 2.75
CA ASP A 132 16.34 7.46 2.30
C ASP A 132 15.58 8.28 1.23
N ALA A 133 14.40 7.81 0.81
CA ALA A 133 13.59 8.43 -0.24
C ALA A 133 14.33 8.57 -1.59
N PHE A 134 15.31 7.71 -1.85
CA PHE A 134 16.15 7.72 -3.03
C PHE A 134 16.43 6.31 -3.52
N ILE A 135 16.41 6.07 -4.83
CA ILE A 135 16.81 4.80 -5.46
C ILE A 135 18.21 4.98 -6.02
N THR A 136 19.14 4.12 -5.62
CA THR A 136 20.53 4.15 -6.11
C THR A 136 20.62 3.81 -7.60
N ASP A 137 21.69 4.24 -8.26
CA ASP A 137 21.94 3.94 -9.68
C ASP A 137 22.02 2.42 -9.94
N GLU A 138 22.57 1.66 -8.99
CA GLU A 138 22.62 0.20 -9.05
C GLU A 138 21.23 -0.42 -9.06
N THR A 139 20.39 -0.04 -8.11
CA THR A 139 19.00 -0.52 -8.03
C THR A 139 18.18 -0.05 -9.22
N TRP A 140 18.38 1.20 -9.67
CA TRP A 140 17.71 1.73 -10.86
C TRP A 140 18.07 0.94 -12.13
N ALA A 141 19.34 0.55 -12.28
CA ALA A 141 19.79 -0.31 -13.37
C ALA A 141 19.19 -1.73 -13.27
N ALA A 142 19.06 -2.29 -12.06
CA ALA A 142 18.42 -3.59 -11.83
C ALA A 142 16.93 -3.58 -12.21
N LEU A 143 16.26 -2.42 -12.16
CA LEU A 143 14.87 -2.23 -12.62
C LEU A 143 14.74 -2.08 -14.16
N SER A 144 15.79 -2.36 -14.96
CA SER A 144 15.78 -2.19 -16.42
C SER A 144 14.73 -3.05 -17.15
N GLY A 145 14.25 -4.12 -16.54
CA GLY A 145 13.13 -4.93 -17.06
C GLY A 145 11.77 -4.27 -16.94
N PHE A 146 11.64 -3.16 -16.20
CA PHE A 146 10.40 -2.40 -16.02
C PHE A 146 10.39 -1.15 -16.90
N THR A 147 9.23 -0.81 -17.45
CA THR A 147 9.02 0.45 -18.18
C THR A 147 9.16 1.65 -17.24
N ASP A 148 9.37 2.84 -17.79
CA ASP A 148 9.44 4.08 -16.99
C ASP A 148 8.14 4.30 -16.21
N LYS A 149 6.98 3.95 -16.80
CA LYS A 149 5.70 4.04 -16.11
C LYS A 149 5.62 3.07 -14.91
N GLN A 150 6.07 1.83 -15.06
CA GLN A 150 6.11 0.86 -13.97
C GLN A 150 7.06 1.30 -12.84
N ARG A 151 8.20 1.89 -13.18
CA ARG A 151 9.12 2.48 -12.19
C ARG A 151 8.49 3.67 -11.46
N MET A 152 7.77 4.54 -12.18
CA MET A 152 6.98 5.61 -11.56
C MET A 152 5.90 5.04 -10.63
N ASP A 153 5.17 4.02 -11.06
CA ASP A 153 4.12 3.37 -10.26
C ASP A 153 4.69 2.70 -9.01
N LEU A 154 5.91 2.15 -9.08
CA LEU A 154 6.64 1.65 -7.92
C LEU A 154 6.86 2.77 -6.88
N VAL A 155 7.46 3.89 -7.30
CA VAL A 155 7.73 5.04 -6.42
C VAL A 155 6.44 5.59 -5.81
N MET A 156 5.40 5.72 -6.63
CA MET A 156 4.08 6.20 -6.21
C MET A 156 3.40 5.24 -5.24
N THR A 157 3.54 3.93 -5.45
CA THR A 157 2.99 2.91 -4.56
C THR A 157 3.67 2.94 -3.19
N VAL A 158 5.01 3.00 -3.15
CA VAL A 158 5.76 3.14 -1.88
C VAL A 158 5.38 4.44 -1.17
N GLY A 159 5.27 5.57 -1.90
CA GLY A 159 4.85 6.85 -1.34
C GLY A 159 3.46 6.79 -0.71
N GLN A 160 2.48 6.20 -1.41
CA GLN A 160 1.12 6.02 -0.89
C GLN A 160 1.10 5.20 0.39
N TYR A 161 1.80 4.07 0.41
CA TYR A 161 1.82 3.17 1.57
C TYR A 161 2.77 3.60 2.70
N THR A 162 3.59 4.61 2.46
CA THR A 162 4.29 5.37 3.50
C THR A 162 3.35 6.34 4.22
N GLN A 163 2.36 6.87 3.51
CA GLN A 163 1.37 7.82 4.04
C GLN A 163 0.27 7.13 4.87
N VAL A 164 -0.10 5.91 4.55
CA VAL A 164 -1.22 5.15 5.20
C VAL A 164 -0.79 4.41 6.52
#